data_9aad255e60167b822ef827924f264614
#
_entry.id   9aad255e60167b822ef827924f264614
#
_cell.length_a   1.000
_cell.length_b   1.000
_cell.length_c   1.000
_cell.angle_alpha   90.00
_cell.angle_beta   90.00
_cell.angle_gamma   90.00
#
_symmetry.space_group_name_H-M   'P 1'
#
loop_
_entity.id
_entity.type
_entity.pdbx_description
1 polymer ?
#
loop_
_entity_poly.entity_id
_entity_poly.type
_entity_poly.pdbx_seq_one_letter_code
_entity_poly.pdbx_strand_id
1 'polypeptide(L)'
;STGCVMWAAKALRGLRLGTTPTSASVCVAGPERLRVFDPLMHQVTCLEAYGPSVDENSEAAACLWVAHLPGARLNVGLSPAKTRGFAGEGATLALLGSAHVKNDAAWLNTLLSFQGRIDVPEIASQVGLSKQRVVEALALLADSGQVGFDVTNSSYFHRPLPVKDTLEAMHPRLAGARALLDKGAIRPQNNLCYQVVSDANHYQVQAPQNRLNIGAYQCTCAWWLKHRGGRGPCKHVLAVYLKLKENK
;
A
#
# COMPACT_ATOMS: atom_id res chain seq x y z
N SER A 1 4.67 3.73 -19.62
CA SER A 1 4.56 5.20 -19.54
C SER A 1 4.09 5.58 -18.16
N THR A 2 4.92 6.28 -17.43
CA THR A 2 4.58 6.94 -16.17
C THR A 2 3.43 7.90 -16.45
N GLY A 3 2.38 7.84 -15.64
CA GLY A 3 1.30 8.81 -15.70
C GLY A 3 1.85 10.25 -15.52
N CYS A 4 1.16 11.22 -16.09
CA CYS A 4 1.54 12.61 -15.94
C CYS A 4 1.59 12.95 -14.43
N VAL A 5 2.73 13.46 -13.97
CA VAL A 5 2.90 13.95 -12.61
C VAL A 5 2.82 15.47 -12.67
N MET A 6 2.02 16.04 -11.80
CA MET A 6 1.88 17.47 -11.66
C MET A 6 2.04 17.89 -10.21
N TRP A 7 2.33 19.15 -10.00
CA TRP A 7 2.49 19.76 -8.70
C TRP A 7 1.25 20.56 -8.34
N ALA A 8 0.59 20.18 -7.25
CA ALA A 8 -0.55 20.91 -6.73
C ALA A 8 -0.09 21.89 -5.64
N ALA A 9 -0.27 23.16 -5.84
CA ALA A 9 0.02 24.21 -4.87
C ALA A 9 -1.25 24.99 -4.54
N LYS A 10 -1.35 25.50 -3.30
CA LYS A 10 -2.44 26.38 -2.89
C LYS A 10 -2.34 27.70 -3.66
N ALA A 11 -3.44 28.14 -4.21
CA ALA A 11 -3.58 29.43 -4.89
C ALA A 11 -4.70 30.26 -4.24
N LEU A 12 -4.80 31.55 -4.59
CA LEU A 12 -5.77 32.47 -3.99
C LEU A 12 -7.23 32.01 -4.15
N ARG A 13 -7.53 31.26 -5.21
CA ARG A 13 -8.88 30.75 -5.54
C ARG A 13 -8.88 29.26 -5.81
N GLY A 14 -8.21 28.45 -4.94
CA GLY A 14 -8.20 27.00 -5.06
C GLY A 14 -6.82 26.39 -5.21
N LEU A 15 -6.70 25.35 -6.03
CA LEU A 15 -5.45 24.66 -6.31
C LEU A 15 -4.93 25.03 -7.70
N ARG A 16 -3.64 25.31 -7.78
CA ARG A 16 -2.92 25.46 -9.05
C ARG A 16 -2.13 24.19 -9.34
N LEU A 17 -2.33 23.64 -10.52
CA LEU A 17 -1.51 22.53 -11.02
C LEU A 17 -0.41 23.10 -11.92
N GLY A 18 0.81 22.65 -11.72
CA GLY A 18 1.99 23.06 -12.47
C GLY A 18 2.92 21.90 -12.77
N THR A 19 3.83 22.11 -13.69
CA THR A 19 4.85 21.11 -14.09
C THR A 19 6.14 21.21 -13.26
N THR A 20 6.29 22.28 -12.49
CA THR A 20 7.47 22.54 -11.64
C THR A 20 7.08 22.61 -10.17
N PRO A 21 7.87 22.02 -9.25
CA PRO A 21 7.62 22.09 -7.83
C PRO A 21 7.81 23.50 -7.28
N THR A 22 7.05 23.83 -6.24
CA THR A 22 7.24 25.02 -5.40
C THR A 22 7.35 24.55 -3.94
N SER A 23 7.90 25.38 -3.06
CA SER A 23 8.14 25.06 -1.65
C SER A 23 6.91 24.57 -0.86
N ALA A 24 5.70 24.84 -1.36
CA ALA A 24 4.44 24.46 -0.72
C ALA A 24 3.58 23.55 -1.62
N SER A 25 4.19 22.88 -2.60
CA SER A 25 3.46 22.01 -3.51
C SER A 25 3.57 20.53 -3.08
N VAL A 26 2.55 19.76 -3.43
CA VAL A 26 2.54 18.30 -3.29
C VAL A 26 2.55 17.64 -4.67
N CYS A 27 3.26 16.54 -4.79
CA CYS A 27 3.27 15.75 -6.02
C CYS A 27 1.93 15.03 -6.17
N VAL A 28 1.27 15.20 -7.30
CA VAL A 28 0.00 14.54 -7.60
C VAL A 28 0.11 13.75 -8.90
N ALA A 29 -0.42 12.54 -8.90
CA ALA A 29 -0.44 11.66 -10.04
C ALA A 29 -1.83 11.59 -10.66
N GLY A 30 -1.92 11.43 -11.98
CA GLY A 30 -3.16 11.19 -12.71
C GLY A 30 -4.24 12.25 -12.59
N PRO A 31 -3.91 13.57 -12.64
CA PRO A 31 -4.90 14.65 -12.50
C PRO A 31 -5.99 14.57 -13.56
N GLU A 32 -5.73 13.99 -14.70
CA GLU A 32 -6.72 13.74 -15.76
C GLU A 32 -7.89 12.85 -15.31
N ARG A 33 -7.70 12.07 -14.24
CA ARG A 33 -8.74 11.20 -13.66
C ARG A 33 -9.62 11.90 -12.64
N LEU A 34 -9.33 13.17 -12.29
CA LEU A 34 -10.16 13.98 -11.38
C LEU A 34 -11.56 14.26 -11.94
N ARG A 35 -11.80 13.96 -13.21
CA ARG A 35 -13.16 13.98 -13.80
C ARG A 35 -14.16 13.09 -13.08
N VAL A 36 -13.69 12.16 -12.25
CA VAL A 36 -14.57 11.40 -11.34
C VAL A 36 -15.37 12.30 -10.41
N PHE A 37 -14.90 13.51 -10.13
CA PHE A 37 -15.60 14.50 -9.31
C PHE A 37 -16.60 15.35 -10.12
N ASP A 38 -16.54 15.38 -11.45
CA ASP A 38 -17.38 16.25 -12.30
C ASP A 38 -18.88 16.19 -11.92
N PRO A 39 -19.48 14.99 -11.69
CA PRO A 39 -20.91 14.92 -11.31
C PRO A 39 -21.24 15.58 -9.96
N LEU A 40 -20.23 15.72 -9.08
CA LEU A 40 -20.40 16.22 -7.72
C LEU A 40 -19.88 17.64 -7.53
N MET A 41 -19.22 18.21 -8.54
CA MET A 41 -18.54 19.52 -8.41
C MET A 41 -19.46 20.65 -7.95
N HIS A 42 -20.75 20.60 -8.29
CA HIS A 42 -21.73 21.58 -7.83
C HIS A 42 -22.03 21.53 -6.33
N GLN A 43 -21.66 20.42 -5.65
CA GLN A 43 -21.80 20.22 -4.20
C GLN A 43 -20.47 20.32 -3.45
N VAL A 44 -19.34 20.31 -4.17
CA VAL A 44 -18.01 20.38 -3.54
C VAL A 44 -17.77 21.78 -2.99
N THR A 45 -17.60 21.84 -1.67
CA THR A 45 -17.28 23.10 -0.97
C THR A 45 -15.77 23.34 -0.88
N CYS A 46 -14.98 22.27 -0.84
CA CYS A 46 -13.53 22.31 -0.79
C CYS A 46 -12.95 21.05 -1.45
N LEU A 47 -11.83 21.19 -2.15
CA LEU A 47 -11.05 20.08 -2.69
C LEU A 47 -9.63 20.16 -2.12
N GLU A 48 -9.21 19.06 -1.47
CA GLU A 48 -7.87 18.92 -0.88
C GLU A 48 -7.07 17.87 -1.64
N ALA A 49 -5.76 18.07 -1.73
CA ALA A 49 -4.82 17.11 -2.32
C ALA A 49 -3.76 16.76 -1.30
N TYR A 50 -3.58 15.47 -1.09
CA TYR A 50 -2.53 14.90 -0.23
C TYR A 50 -1.57 14.09 -1.10
N GLY A 51 -0.30 14.36 -0.98
CA GLY A 51 0.77 13.66 -1.66
C GLY A 51 2.06 13.72 -0.84
N PRO A 52 3.09 12.96 -1.24
CA PRO A 52 4.38 13.07 -0.56
C PRO A 52 4.93 14.49 -0.66
N SER A 53 5.54 14.95 0.41
CA SER A 53 6.42 16.12 0.37
C SER A 53 7.61 15.81 -0.52
N VAL A 54 8.08 16.80 -1.25
CA VAL A 54 8.94 16.54 -2.39
C VAL A 54 10.36 16.99 -2.13
N ASP A 55 11.26 16.05 -2.38
CA ASP A 55 12.63 16.33 -2.84
C ASP A 55 12.64 16.33 -4.36
N GLU A 56 13.48 17.13 -4.99
CA GLU A 56 13.56 17.33 -6.45
C GLU A 56 13.72 16.03 -7.27
N ASN A 57 14.10 14.93 -6.62
CA ASN A 57 14.30 13.60 -7.21
C ASN A 57 13.18 12.60 -6.92
N SER A 58 12.03 13.06 -6.41
CA SER A 58 10.94 12.16 -6.02
C SER A 58 10.28 11.52 -7.22
N GLU A 59 10.22 10.18 -7.23
CA GLU A 59 9.41 9.45 -8.18
C GLU A 59 7.92 9.70 -7.96
N ALA A 60 7.14 9.58 -9.03
CA ALA A 60 5.69 9.70 -8.97
C ALA A 60 5.09 8.73 -7.94
N ALA A 61 4.47 9.24 -6.92
CA ALA A 61 3.83 8.47 -5.85
C ALA A 61 2.30 8.52 -5.93
N ALA A 62 1.64 7.68 -5.15
CA ALA A 62 0.20 7.75 -4.97
C ALA A 62 -0.18 9.06 -4.27
N CYS A 63 -1.28 9.66 -4.69
CA CYS A 63 -1.86 10.83 -4.05
C CYS A 63 -3.32 10.56 -3.69
N LEU A 64 -3.84 11.30 -2.72
CA LEU A 64 -5.22 11.26 -2.31
C LEU A 64 -5.87 12.61 -2.56
N TRP A 65 -7.08 12.59 -3.10
CA TRP A 65 -7.94 13.73 -3.26
C TRP A 65 -9.15 13.61 -2.36
N VAL A 66 -9.47 14.66 -1.62
CA VAL A 66 -10.62 14.71 -0.71
C VAL A 66 -11.54 15.82 -1.15
N ALA A 67 -12.73 15.47 -1.62
CA ALA A 67 -13.81 16.41 -1.92
C ALA A 67 -14.75 16.52 -0.71
N HIS A 68 -14.88 17.71 -0.16
CA HIS A 68 -15.79 18.02 0.92
C HIS A 68 -17.17 18.34 0.34
N LEU A 69 -18.18 17.65 0.82
CA LEU A 69 -19.59 17.76 0.46
C LEU A 69 -20.38 18.16 1.72
N PRO A 70 -21.58 18.70 1.61
CA PRO A 70 -22.46 18.91 2.76
C PRO A 70 -22.73 17.58 3.48
N GLY A 71 -22.22 17.43 4.70
CA GLY A 71 -22.40 16.25 5.53
C GLY A 71 -21.59 15.00 5.13
N ALA A 72 -20.71 15.08 4.12
CA ALA A 72 -19.91 13.95 3.66
C ALA A 72 -18.54 14.38 3.11
N ARG A 73 -17.63 13.38 2.99
CA ARG A 73 -16.34 13.54 2.27
C ARG A 73 -16.17 12.37 1.31
N LEU A 74 -15.78 12.68 0.07
CA LEU A 74 -15.41 11.68 -0.92
C LEU A 74 -13.88 11.66 -1.07
N ASN A 75 -13.29 10.52 -0.79
CA ASN A 75 -11.84 10.31 -0.89
C ASN A 75 -11.52 9.49 -2.15
N VAL A 76 -10.64 9.98 -3.00
CA VAL A 76 -10.20 9.31 -4.22
C VAL A 76 -8.69 9.19 -4.25
N GLY A 77 -8.19 7.95 -4.13
CA GLY A 77 -6.77 7.64 -4.30
C GLY A 77 -6.42 7.51 -5.77
N LEU A 78 -5.37 8.18 -6.20
CA LEU A 78 -4.83 8.07 -7.57
C LEU A 78 -3.39 7.59 -7.53
N SER A 79 -3.07 6.59 -8.36
CA SER A 79 -1.71 6.10 -8.55
C SER A 79 -1.08 6.72 -9.80
N PRO A 80 0.27 6.78 -9.89
CA PRO A 80 0.95 7.19 -11.10
C PRO A 80 0.71 6.24 -12.29
N ALA A 81 0.29 5.00 -12.02
CA ALA A 81 0.01 4.02 -13.06
C ALA A 81 -1.38 4.25 -13.68
N LYS A 82 -1.44 4.43 -15.01
CA LYS A 82 -2.69 4.68 -15.74
C LYS A 82 -3.68 3.51 -15.72
N THR A 83 -3.19 2.28 -15.53
CA THR A 83 -3.96 1.06 -15.77
C THR A 83 -4.62 0.44 -14.55
N ARG A 84 -4.29 0.90 -13.33
CA ARG A 84 -4.93 0.45 -12.08
C ARG A 84 -4.95 1.59 -11.08
N GLY A 85 -6.07 1.74 -10.39
CA GLY A 85 -6.37 2.89 -9.55
C GLY A 85 -5.52 3.02 -8.28
N PHE A 86 -4.98 1.94 -7.73
CA PHE A 86 -4.23 1.97 -6.48
C PHE A 86 -2.75 1.62 -6.68
N ALA A 87 -1.87 2.56 -6.28
CA ALA A 87 -0.47 2.27 -5.99
C ALA A 87 -0.38 2.01 -4.47
N GLY A 88 0.35 1.06 -4.04
CA GLY A 88 0.49 0.73 -2.63
C GLY A 88 0.41 -0.76 -2.35
N GLU A 89 -0.09 -1.52 -3.32
CA GLU A 89 -0.11 -2.98 -3.23
C GLU A 89 1.23 -3.58 -2.78
N GLY A 90 2.36 -2.98 -3.20
CA GLY A 90 3.68 -3.49 -2.86
C GLY A 90 4.00 -3.40 -1.37
N ALA A 91 3.80 -2.25 -0.77
CA ALA A 91 4.00 -2.05 0.66
C ALA A 91 2.97 -2.83 1.48
N THR A 92 1.71 -2.80 1.07
CA THR A 92 0.62 -3.56 1.71
C THR A 92 0.90 -5.06 1.70
N LEU A 93 1.31 -5.64 0.57
CA LEU A 93 1.62 -7.08 0.50
C LEU A 93 2.75 -7.49 1.44
N ALA A 94 3.73 -6.62 1.68
CA ALA A 94 4.80 -6.88 2.65
C ALA A 94 4.28 -6.92 4.10
N LEU A 95 3.32 -6.05 4.43
CA LEU A 95 2.65 -6.03 5.74
C LEU A 95 1.77 -7.27 5.92
N LEU A 96 0.94 -7.58 4.94
CA LEU A 96 -0.01 -8.70 4.98
C LEU A 96 0.66 -10.09 4.95
N GLY A 97 1.93 -10.15 4.57
CA GLY A 97 2.68 -11.39 4.44
C GLY A 97 3.15 -12.00 5.76
N SER A 98 3.10 -11.28 6.87
CA SER A 98 3.59 -11.77 8.17
C SER A 98 2.76 -12.95 8.68
N ALA A 99 3.42 -13.98 9.22
CA ALA A 99 2.76 -15.20 9.70
C ALA A 99 1.73 -14.90 10.82
N HIS A 100 2.03 -13.92 11.68
CA HIS A 100 1.20 -13.55 12.84
C HIS A 100 0.05 -12.58 12.49
N VAL A 101 0.04 -11.94 11.31
CA VAL A 101 -0.86 -10.83 11.00
C VAL A 101 -2.35 -11.21 11.11
N LYS A 102 -2.72 -12.43 10.73
CA LYS A 102 -4.13 -12.89 10.81
C LYS A 102 -4.61 -13.01 12.25
N ASN A 103 -3.78 -13.58 13.13
CA ASN A 103 -4.12 -13.75 14.54
C ASN A 103 -4.15 -12.39 15.27
N ASP A 104 -3.17 -11.54 14.99
CA ASP A 104 -3.10 -10.20 15.56
C ASP A 104 -4.31 -9.36 15.12
N ALA A 105 -4.69 -9.42 13.85
CA ALA A 105 -5.86 -8.71 13.32
C ALA A 105 -7.17 -9.22 13.92
N ALA A 106 -7.34 -10.54 14.04
CA ALA A 106 -8.51 -11.13 14.69
C ALA A 106 -8.62 -10.66 16.14
N TRP A 107 -7.52 -10.67 16.88
CA TRP A 107 -7.50 -10.21 18.26
C TRP A 107 -7.79 -8.70 18.36
N LEU A 108 -7.10 -7.87 17.58
CA LEU A 108 -7.35 -6.42 17.56
C LEU A 108 -8.81 -6.12 17.20
N ASN A 109 -9.39 -6.81 16.23
CA ASN A 109 -10.78 -6.58 15.83
C ASN A 109 -11.79 -6.84 16.95
N THR A 110 -11.48 -7.74 17.87
CA THR A 110 -12.33 -7.98 19.06
C THR A 110 -12.24 -6.86 20.10
N LEU A 111 -11.12 -6.14 20.14
CA LEU A 111 -10.90 -5.03 21.07
C LEU A 111 -11.41 -3.70 20.54
N LEU A 112 -11.43 -3.56 19.20
CA LEU A 112 -11.90 -2.34 18.56
C LEU A 112 -13.43 -2.30 18.57
N SER A 113 -14.01 -1.37 19.33
CA SER A 113 -15.45 -1.17 19.45
C SER A 113 -15.85 0.16 18.85
N PHE A 114 -16.04 0.22 17.53
CA PHE A 114 -16.47 1.45 16.82
C PHE A 114 -15.67 2.71 17.19
N GLN A 115 -14.40 2.55 17.52
CA GLN A 115 -13.53 3.68 17.87
C GLN A 115 -13.37 4.62 16.70
N GLY A 116 -13.75 5.88 16.87
CA GLY A 116 -13.60 6.93 15.86
C GLY A 116 -12.15 7.34 15.60
N ARG A 117 -11.24 7.00 16.53
CA ARG A 117 -9.81 7.19 16.40
C ARG A 117 -9.06 6.06 17.09
N ILE A 118 -8.13 5.46 16.39
CA ILE A 118 -7.26 4.41 16.90
C ILE A 118 -5.85 4.98 17.04
N ASP A 119 -5.33 5.03 18.26
CA ASP A 119 -3.96 5.40 18.56
C ASP A 119 -3.07 4.14 18.57
N VAL A 120 -2.15 4.04 17.62
CA VAL A 120 -1.29 2.86 17.45
C VAL A 120 -0.38 2.61 18.66
N PRO A 121 0.31 3.62 19.23
CA PRO A 121 1.07 3.49 20.47
C PRO A 121 0.24 2.97 21.64
N GLU A 122 -0.94 3.51 21.85
CA GLU A 122 -1.84 3.11 22.94
C GLU A 122 -2.28 1.66 22.78
N ILE A 123 -2.79 1.29 21.61
CA ILE A 123 -3.18 -0.10 21.33
C ILE A 123 -2.00 -1.05 21.49
N ALA A 124 -0.82 -0.70 20.99
CA ALA A 124 0.38 -1.54 21.13
C ALA A 124 0.69 -1.84 22.61
N SER A 125 0.57 -0.83 23.47
CA SER A 125 0.76 -0.97 24.92
C SER A 125 -0.30 -1.86 25.55
N GLN A 126 -1.58 -1.66 25.19
CA GLN A 126 -2.71 -2.42 25.75
C GLN A 126 -2.64 -3.91 25.40
N VAL A 127 -2.24 -4.24 24.17
CA VAL A 127 -2.21 -5.62 23.68
C VAL A 127 -0.86 -6.32 23.84
N GLY A 128 0.17 -5.61 24.30
CA GLY A 128 1.52 -6.16 24.45
C GLY A 128 2.20 -6.51 23.11
N LEU A 129 1.80 -5.88 22.01
CA LEU A 129 2.40 -6.05 20.69
C LEU A 129 3.35 -4.89 20.36
N SER A 130 4.31 -5.15 19.48
CA SER A 130 5.10 -4.05 18.91
C SER A 130 4.23 -3.15 18.02
N LYS A 131 4.56 -1.86 17.91
CA LYS A 131 3.88 -0.92 17.00
C LYS A 131 3.81 -1.45 15.58
N GLN A 132 4.88 -2.10 15.10
CA GLN A 132 4.94 -2.70 13.77
C GLN A 132 3.89 -3.80 13.59
N ARG A 133 3.71 -4.69 14.55
CA ARG A 133 2.68 -5.73 14.51
C ARG A 133 1.27 -5.16 14.52
N VAL A 134 1.03 -4.11 15.30
CA VAL A 134 -0.25 -3.39 15.30
C VAL A 134 -0.53 -2.77 13.93
N VAL A 135 0.45 -2.12 13.30
CA VAL A 135 0.31 -1.55 11.96
C VAL A 135 0.03 -2.64 10.91
N GLU A 136 0.72 -3.78 10.98
CA GLU A 136 0.47 -4.93 10.08
C GLU A 136 -0.96 -5.47 10.25
N ALA A 137 -1.43 -5.61 11.47
CA ALA A 137 -2.79 -6.05 11.77
C ALA A 137 -3.86 -5.03 11.31
N LEU A 138 -3.63 -3.72 11.57
CA LEU A 138 -4.52 -2.66 11.08
C LEU A 138 -4.54 -2.60 9.54
N ALA A 139 -3.43 -2.86 8.86
CA ALA A 139 -3.39 -2.94 7.40
C ALA A 139 -4.28 -4.09 6.88
N LEU A 140 -4.27 -5.25 7.54
CA LEU A 140 -5.16 -6.36 7.19
C LEU A 140 -6.64 -6.01 7.46
N LEU A 141 -6.93 -5.38 8.59
CA LEU A 141 -8.29 -4.93 8.91
C LEU A 141 -8.79 -3.85 7.93
N ALA A 142 -7.90 -2.95 7.49
CA ALA A 142 -8.23 -1.94 6.50
C ALA A 142 -8.50 -2.58 5.12
N ASP A 143 -7.67 -3.54 4.71
CA ASP A 143 -7.84 -4.29 3.47
C ASP A 143 -9.16 -5.07 3.44
N SER A 144 -9.57 -5.62 4.59
CA SER A 144 -10.85 -6.31 4.76
C SER A 144 -12.04 -5.38 5.07
N GLY A 145 -11.85 -4.06 5.04
CA GLY A 145 -12.91 -3.08 5.27
C GLY A 145 -13.38 -2.96 6.73
N GLN A 146 -12.65 -3.54 7.69
CA GLN A 146 -12.98 -3.44 9.12
C GLN A 146 -12.46 -2.15 9.76
N VAL A 147 -11.42 -1.57 9.19
CA VAL A 147 -10.79 -0.33 9.65
C VAL A 147 -10.66 0.61 8.47
N GLY A 148 -10.87 1.90 8.69
CA GLY A 148 -10.56 2.96 7.74
C GLY A 148 -9.38 3.80 8.21
N PHE A 149 -8.83 4.62 7.32
CA PHE A 149 -7.80 5.60 7.65
C PHE A 149 -8.30 7.01 7.29
N ASP A 150 -8.36 7.88 8.28
CA ASP A 150 -8.66 9.29 8.10
C ASP A 150 -7.35 10.03 7.84
N VAL A 151 -7.16 10.45 6.61
CA VAL A 151 -5.95 11.15 6.15
C VAL A 151 -5.81 12.53 6.78
N THR A 152 -6.94 13.21 6.99
CA THR A 152 -6.97 14.56 7.59
C THR A 152 -6.42 14.54 9.02
N ASN A 153 -6.81 13.51 9.79
CA ASN A 153 -6.38 13.33 11.16
C ASN A 153 -5.19 12.37 11.31
N SER A 154 -4.69 11.82 10.19
CA SER A 154 -3.61 10.83 10.16
C SER A 154 -3.84 9.68 11.16
N SER A 155 -5.07 9.18 11.24
CA SER A 155 -5.46 8.18 12.23
C SER A 155 -6.35 7.10 11.64
N TYR A 156 -6.22 5.88 12.16
CA TYR A 156 -7.17 4.81 11.87
C TYR A 156 -8.47 5.01 12.66
N PHE A 157 -9.56 4.43 12.14
CA PHE A 157 -10.85 4.36 12.84
C PHE A 157 -11.51 3.01 12.56
N HIS A 158 -12.23 2.47 13.54
CA HIS A 158 -12.93 1.20 13.40
C HIS A 158 -14.28 1.41 12.68
N ARG A 159 -14.47 0.68 11.58
CA ARG A 159 -15.69 0.71 10.77
C ARG A 159 -15.91 -0.66 10.13
N PRO A 160 -16.49 -1.62 10.82
CA PRO A 160 -16.71 -2.94 10.27
C PRO A 160 -17.68 -2.88 9.08
N LEU A 161 -17.18 -3.23 7.92
CA LEU A 161 -17.97 -3.46 6.72
C LEU A 161 -18.09 -4.97 6.50
N PRO A 162 -19.23 -5.47 6.03
CA PRO A 162 -19.39 -6.89 5.72
C PRO A 162 -18.60 -7.22 4.45
N VAL A 163 -17.41 -7.77 4.61
CA VAL A 163 -16.58 -8.26 3.50
C VAL A 163 -16.56 -9.79 3.55
N LYS A 164 -16.88 -10.43 2.43
CA LYS A 164 -16.98 -11.89 2.32
C LYS A 164 -15.71 -12.55 1.78
N ASP A 165 -14.82 -11.78 1.13
CA ASP A 165 -13.67 -12.33 0.45
C ASP A 165 -12.50 -12.61 1.40
N THR A 166 -11.78 -13.69 1.15
CA THR A 166 -10.55 -13.99 1.87
C THR A 166 -9.41 -13.09 1.38
N LEU A 167 -8.42 -12.85 2.25
CA LEU A 167 -7.21 -12.09 1.91
C LEU A 167 -6.53 -12.62 0.63
N GLU A 168 -6.48 -13.93 0.48
CA GLU A 168 -5.87 -14.60 -0.67
C GLU A 168 -6.64 -14.33 -1.98
N ALA A 169 -7.98 -14.24 -1.93
CA ALA A 169 -8.80 -13.92 -3.09
C ALA A 169 -8.58 -12.46 -3.52
N MET A 170 -8.43 -11.56 -2.55
CA MET A 170 -8.17 -10.14 -2.82
C MET A 170 -6.74 -9.90 -3.34
N HIS A 171 -5.77 -10.72 -2.93
CA HIS A 171 -4.36 -10.58 -3.27
C HIS A 171 -3.75 -11.82 -3.95
N PRO A 172 -4.00 -12.07 -5.24
CA PRO A 172 -3.51 -13.28 -5.93
C PRO A 172 -1.99 -13.46 -5.90
N ARG A 173 -1.22 -12.35 -5.83
CA ARG A 173 0.24 -12.43 -5.71
C ARG A 173 0.69 -12.93 -4.33
N LEU A 174 -0.03 -12.56 -3.28
CA LEU A 174 0.22 -13.07 -1.93
C LEU A 174 -0.14 -14.56 -1.84
N ALA A 175 -1.29 -14.94 -2.39
CA ALA A 175 -1.69 -16.36 -2.48
C ALA A 175 -0.64 -17.18 -3.23
N GLY A 176 -0.18 -16.70 -4.40
CA GLY A 176 0.88 -17.36 -5.16
C GLY A 176 2.22 -17.44 -4.42
N ALA A 177 2.57 -16.43 -3.62
CA ALA A 177 3.79 -16.45 -2.81
C ALA A 177 3.71 -17.48 -1.67
N ARG A 178 2.58 -17.57 -0.98
CA ARG A 178 2.34 -18.58 0.06
C ARG A 178 2.37 -19.99 -0.50
N ALA A 179 1.71 -20.23 -1.64
CA ALA A 179 1.76 -21.52 -2.31
C ALA A 179 3.19 -21.96 -2.70
N LEU A 180 4.09 -21.02 -3.02
CA LEU A 180 5.51 -21.32 -3.28
C LEU A 180 6.26 -21.66 -1.98
N LEU A 181 5.91 -21.04 -0.86
CA LEU A 181 6.46 -21.36 0.46
C LEU A 181 6.04 -22.77 0.89
N ASP A 182 4.74 -23.06 0.83
CA ASP A 182 4.16 -24.34 1.23
C ASP A 182 4.74 -25.52 0.43
N LYS A 183 5.02 -25.29 -0.86
CA LYS A 183 5.66 -26.27 -1.75
C LYS A 183 7.17 -26.40 -1.52
N GLY A 184 7.78 -25.63 -0.62
CA GLY A 184 9.23 -25.62 -0.46
C GLY A 184 10.00 -25.20 -1.72
N ALA A 185 9.39 -24.39 -2.58
CA ALA A 185 9.90 -24.06 -3.91
C ALA A 185 11.10 -23.10 -3.90
N ILE A 186 11.58 -22.67 -2.73
CA ILE A 186 12.64 -21.67 -2.58
C ILE A 186 13.92 -22.32 -2.10
N ARG A 187 14.96 -22.29 -2.93
CA ARG A 187 16.28 -22.86 -2.67
C ARG A 187 17.34 -21.75 -2.56
N PRO A 188 18.05 -21.62 -1.44
CA PRO A 188 19.18 -20.68 -1.36
C PRO A 188 20.30 -21.14 -2.29
N GLN A 189 20.87 -20.23 -3.06
CA GLN A 189 22.07 -20.48 -3.87
C GLN A 189 23.32 -19.88 -3.19
N ASN A 190 23.13 -18.71 -2.55
CA ASN A 190 24.14 -18.08 -1.70
C ASN A 190 23.44 -17.17 -0.67
N ASN A 191 24.20 -16.36 0.07
CA ASN A 191 23.66 -15.50 1.14
C ASN A 191 22.57 -14.53 0.70
N LEU A 192 22.54 -14.10 -0.57
CA LEU A 192 21.62 -13.08 -1.07
C LEU A 192 20.85 -13.53 -2.33
N CYS A 193 21.20 -14.67 -2.93
CA CYS A 193 20.56 -15.18 -4.14
C CYS A 193 19.75 -16.45 -3.85
N TYR A 194 18.51 -16.47 -4.32
CA TYR A 194 17.55 -17.56 -4.13
C TYR A 194 16.99 -18.00 -5.47
N GLN A 195 16.96 -19.31 -5.71
CA GLN A 195 16.24 -19.89 -6.82
C GLN A 195 14.80 -20.19 -6.38
N VAL A 196 13.83 -19.77 -7.17
CA VAL A 196 12.41 -20.07 -6.96
C VAL A 196 11.89 -20.86 -8.14
N VAL A 197 11.37 -22.06 -7.85
CA VAL A 197 10.76 -22.93 -8.87
C VAL A 197 9.26 -22.68 -8.93
N SER A 198 8.74 -22.24 -10.07
CA SER A 198 7.31 -21.99 -10.25
C SER A 198 6.90 -22.47 -11.65
N ASP A 199 5.91 -23.36 -11.70
CA ASP A 199 5.32 -23.86 -12.95
C ASP A 199 6.38 -24.38 -13.96
N ALA A 200 7.28 -25.26 -13.47
CA ALA A 200 8.43 -25.82 -14.19
C ALA A 200 9.52 -24.80 -14.61
N ASN A 201 9.35 -23.53 -14.29
CA ASN A 201 10.36 -22.50 -14.55
C ASN A 201 11.21 -22.21 -13.31
N HIS A 202 12.45 -21.81 -13.56
CA HIS A 202 13.40 -21.40 -12.53
C HIS A 202 13.61 -19.89 -12.57
N TYR A 203 13.32 -19.21 -11.48
CA TYR A 203 13.53 -17.77 -11.35
C TYR A 203 14.60 -17.49 -10.31
N GLN A 204 15.43 -16.49 -10.55
CA GLN A 204 16.40 -16.02 -9.57
C GLN A 204 15.85 -14.78 -8.89
N VAL A 205 15.97 -14.77 -7.56
CA VAL A 205 15.61 -13.63 -6.71
C VAL A 205 16.85 -13.18 -5.97
N GLN A 206 17.26 -11.95 -6.19
CA GLN A 206 18.34 -11.28 -5.49
C GLN A 206 17.76 -10.47 -4.33
N ALA A 207 18.13 -10.84 -3.10
CA ALA A 207 17.80 -10.11 -1.89
C ALA A 207 18.84 -9.00 -1.64
N PRO A 208 18.44 -7.85 -1.09
CA PRO A 208 19.38 -6.83 -0.64
C PRO A 208 20.04 -7.23 0.69
N GLN A 209 21.13 -6.53 1.07
CA GLN A 209 21.76 -6.66 2.38
C GLN A 209 20.76 -6.37 3.52
N ASN A 210 20.02 -5.27 3.39
CA ASN A 210 18.88 -5.00 4.26
C ASN A 210 17.66 -5.80 3.78
N ARG A 211 17.53 -7.03 4.25
CA ARG A 211 16.46 -7.97 3.86
C ARG A 211 15.04 -7.49 4.14
N LEU A 212 14.87 -6.46 4.97
CA LEU A 212 13.56 -5.86 5.26
C LEU A 212 13.11 -4.87 4.19
N ASN A 213 14.02 -4.38 3.36
CA ASN A 213 13.68 -3.49 2.26
C ASN A 213 13.19 -4.29 1.04
N ILE A 214 11.89 -4.60 1.01
CA ILE A 214 11.29 -5.38 -0.08
C ILE A 214 11.41 -4.70 -1.44
N GLY A 215 11.46 -3.38 -1.49
CA GLY A 215 11.59 -2.61 -2.73
C GLY A 215 12.95 -2.78 -3.43
N ALA A 216 13.98 -3.18 -2.69
CA ALA A 216 15.33 -3.39 -3.22
C ALA A 216 15.59 -4.81 -3.74
N TYR A 217 14.62 -5.73 -3.62
CA TYR A 217 14.72 -7.07 -4.21
C TYR A 217 14.62 -7.00 -5.73
N GLN A 218 15.27 -7.95 -6.40
CA GLN A 218 15.22 -8.10 -7.86
C GLN A 218 14.79 -9.53 -8.21
N CYS A 219 14.19 -9.72 -9.40
CA CYS A 219 13.77 -11.02 -9.89
C CYS A 219 13.91 -11.11 -11.40
N THR A 220 14.17 -12.31 -11.93
CA THR A 220 14.27 -12.56 -13.38
C THR A 220 12.93 -12.85 -14.05
N CYS A 221 11.80 -12.85 -13.33
CA CYS A 221 10.49 -13.13 -13.94
C CYS A 221 9.96 -11.98 -14.81
N ALA A 222 9.10 -12.31 -15.77
CA ALA A 222 8.51 -11.34 -16.70
C ALA A 222 7.80 -10.16 -16.03
N TRP A 223 7.12 -10.43 -14.89
CA TRP A 223 6.51 -9.35 -14.10
C TRP A 223 7.55 -8.34 -13.61
N TRP A 224 8.64 -8.83 -13.02
CA TRP A 224 9.70 -7.96 -12.50
C TRP A 224 10.40 -7.20 -13.63
N LEU A 225 10.74 -7.89 -14.72
CA LEU A 225 11.40 -7.27 -15.87
C LEU A 225 10.56 -6.15 -16.47
N LYS A 226 9.23 -6.34 -16.49
CA LYS A 226 8.28 -5.33 -17.02
C LYS A 226 8.08 -4.15 -16.09
N HIS A 227 8.01 -4.37 -14.79
CA HIS A 227 7.56 -3.35 -13.84
C HIS A 227 8.66 -2.80 -12.93
N ARG A 228 9.82 -3.47 -12.83
CA ARG A 228 10.99 -3.04 -12.05
C ARG A 228 10.66 -2.58 -10.63
N GLY A 229 9.72 -3.24 -9.97
CA GLY A 229 9.25 -2.85 -8.63
C GLY A 229 8.20 -1.74 -8.59
N GLY A 230 8.00 -0.97 -9.64
CA GLY A 230 7.03 0.14 -9.66
C GLY A 230 5.56 -0.25 -9.48
N ARG A 231 5.24 -1.56 -9.51
CA ARG A 231 3.92 -2.12 -9.19
C ARG A 231 3.99 -3.12 -8.03
N GLY A 232 4.96 -2.94 -7.16
CA GLY A 232 5.22 -3.82 -6.02
C GLY A 232 5.91 -5.13 -6.40
N PRO A 233 6.17 -5.99 -5.40
CA PRO A 233 6.89 -7.24 -5.59
C PRO A 233 6.09 -8.24 -6.44
N CYS A 234 6.80 -9.04 -7.24
CA CYS A 234 6.21 -10.22 -7.84
C CYS A 234 6.04 -11.34 -6.80
N LYS A 235 5.26 -12.38 -7.12
CA LYS A 235 5.05 -13.54 -6.21
C LYS A 235 6.36 -14.19 -5.76
N HIS A 236 7.39 -14.21 -6.59
CA HIS A 236 8.69 -14.84 -6.29
C HIS A 236 9.50 -14.01 -5.27
N VAL A 237 9.58 -12.68 -5.48
CA VAL A 237 10.20 -11.76 -4.51
C VAL A 237 9.47 -11.84 -3.17
N LEU A 238 8.14 -11.80 -3.20
CA LEU A 238 7.32 -11.86 -2.00
C LEU A 238 7.55 -13.18 -1.24
N ALA A 239 7.62 -14.32 -1.93
CA ALA A 239 7.88 -15.62 -1.32
C ALA A 239 9.25 -15.66 -0.62
N VAL A 240 10.31 -15.17 -1.27
CA VAL A 240 11.65 -15.11 -0.65
C VAL A 240 11.66 -14.17 0.55
N TYR A 241 11.03 -12.99 0.42
CA TYR A 241 10.92 -12.02 1.50
C TYR A 241 10.23 -12.62 2.74
N LEU A 242 9.10 -13.30 2.56
CA LEU A 242 8.35 -13.94 3.64
C LEU A 242 9.17 -15.04 4.31
N LYS A 243 9.81 -15.93 3.53
CA LYS A 243 10.71 -16.96 4.05
C LYS A 243 11.82 -16.39 4.95
N LEU A 244 12.41 -15.27 4.54
CA LEU A 244 13.48 -14.61 5.31
C LEU A 244 12.98 -13.88 6.55
N LYS A 245 11.71 -13.47 6.56
CA LYS A 245 11.07 -12.83 7.72
C LYS A 245 10.67 -13.84 8.78
N GLU A 246 10.20 -15.03 8.37
CA GLU A 246 9.80 -16.13 9.27
C GLU A 246 10.98 -16.82 9.96
N ASN A 247 12.17 -16.76 9.37
CA ASN A 247 13.40 -17.37 9.92
C ASN A 247 14.19 -16.44 10.86
N LYS A 248 13.60 -15.34 11.30
CA LYS A 248 14.13 -14.43 12.33
C LYS A 248 13.39 -14.58 13.64
#